data_50dc4f4882f5e3f17d8dc555d8b065dd
#
_entry.id   50dc4f4882f5e3f17d8dc555d8b065dd
#
_cell.length_a   1.000
_cell.length_b   1.000
_cell.length_c   1.000
_cell.angle_alpha   90.00
_cell.angle_beta   90.00
_cell.angle_gamma   90.00
#
_symmetry.space_group_name_H-M   'P 1'
#
loop_
_entity.id
_entity.type
_entity.pdbx_description
1 polymer ?
#
loop_
_entity_poly.entity_id
_entity_poly.type
_entity_poly.pdbx_seq_one_letter_code
_entity_poly.pdbx_strand_id
1 'polypeptide(L)'
;MNSRFCRKCLKVAAAAFFMAAMLFSASCVEDADDEILRLGLMEEPRTTNIWLASDANSRKLISLVYQPLYTYDPDTLELTPWLAESMPEYDPDTQSYTVRLRDAKWSDGTQLTADDVVFTVELIQRFRVPRYYSQWRFVERTEAVDERTVRFFLEEPQAIFITRTLVNYIVPKSQWEPIAAAAEQKQKPLAALLNTEIEAPLGSGPFVLSEWRKGAYIHLKKNEHFFGSGVEISGRRLGPHVGEVLFKVYGTADVAVLGLKKDEIDFLWMSIQPGYIDDLEADPHTKVYLSDRSALYYMGFNVRREPFSDPAFRRAANVLIDKDFIIDRVLQGYAAHMDSIVPTENVFWHAGGLPEYGRGLSREDRIRKAWRMLSEEGYTWQRPPVDENGEVVAPSRIILPDGTPMPDFSILTPPADYDPARATCGVIIQEWLKDIGIPASARPMAFGALLQRVKDRHEFDAFILGYGQLSLDPDYLRSFFHSENDRPGGWNMSGYNNEAFDRLADESVMAMDTQRRRELIREMQHIVMDDVPYIPLYNPSAVEAVGKKRFEGWEEMIDGIGNIWSLTRVSPLEE
;
A
#
# COMPACT_ATOMS: atom_id res chain seq x y z
N MET A 1 12.02 -65.29 -55.84
CA MET A 1 12.31 -63.79 -55.92
C MET A 1 11.04 -63.07 -55.47
N ASN A 2 10.95 -62.41 -54.42
CA ASN A 2 9.89 -61.48 -53.96
C ASN A 2 9.52 -61.51 -52.47
N SER A 3 10.42 -61.92 -51.57
CA SER A 3 10.13 -61.72 -50.12
C SER A 3 11.08 -60.73 -49.37
N ARG A 4 12.18 -60.30 -50.01
CA ARG A 4 13.13 -59.38 -49.42
C ARG A 4 12.85 -57.88 -49.71
N PHE A 5 12.06 -57.58 -50.76
CA PHE A 5 11.73 -56.19 -51.13
C PHE A 5 10.63 -55.58 -50.23
N CYS A 6 9.65 -56.45 -49.87
CA CYS A 6 8.51 -56.00 -49.06
C CYS A 6 8.92 -55.66 -47.60
N ARG A 7 9.93 -56.33 -47.01
CA ARG A 7 10.41 -56.05 -45.64
C ARG A 7 11.26 -54.80 -45.52
N LYS A 8 11.92 -54.33 -46.59
CA LYS A 8 12.66 -53.06 -46.61
C LYS A 8 11.73 -51.86 -46.71
N CYS A 9 10.71 -51.92 -47.55
CA CYS A 9 9.70 -50.87 -47.68
C CYS A 9 8.88 -50.67 -46.38
N LEU A 10 8.56 -51.74 -45.66
CA LEU A 10 7.80 -51.68 -44.41
C LEU A 10 8.65 -51.07 -43.26
N LYS A 11 9.97 -51.32 -43.24
CA LYS A 11 10.88 -50.72 -42.26
C LYS A 11 11.19 -49.24 -42.53
N VAL A 12 11.21 -48.79 -43.75
CA VAL A 12 11.37 -47.38 -44.12
C VAL A 12 10.08 -46.59 -43.84
N ALA A 13 8.90 -47.18 -44.10
CA ALA A 13 7.63 -46.54 -43.76
C ALA A 13 7.41 -46.45 -42.24
N ALA A 14 7.80 -47.47 -41.46
CA ALA A 14 7.74 -47.42 -40.00
C ALA A 14 8.73 -46.41 -39.38
N ALA A 15 9.94 -46.28 -39.95
CA ALA A 15 10.92 -45.28 -39.50
C ALA A 15 10.49 -43.85 -39.85
N ALA A 16 9.86 -43.64 -41.02
CA ALA A 16 9.32 -42.32 -41.39
C ALA A 16 8.11 -41.93 -40.53
N PHE A 17 7.26 -42.89 -40.15
CA PHE A 17 6.12 -42.66 -39.26
C PHE A 17 6.57 -42.36 -37.81
N PHE A 18 7.62 -43.03 -37.33
CA PHE A 18 8.22 -42.75 -36.00
C PHE A 18 8.94 -41.40 -35.98
N MET A 19 9.59 -40.97 -37.06
CA MET A 19 10.26 -39.68 -37.18
C MET A 19 9.23 -38.55 -37.34
N ALA A 20 8.13 -38.75 -38.05
CA ALA A 20 7.02 -37.80 -38.11
C ALA A 20 6.26 -37.69 -36.78
N ALA A 21 6.10 -38.78 -36.03
CA ALA A 21 5.52 -38.76 -34.69
C ALA A 21 6.42 -38.09 -33.64
N MET A 22 7.76 -38.16 -33.77
CA MET A 22 8.69 -37.42 -32.93
C MET A 22 8.76 -35.94 -33.29
N LEU A 23 8.55 -35.55 -34.53
CA LEU A 23 8.48 -34.13 -34.95
C LEU A 23 7.15 -33.48 -34.53
N PHE A 24 6.05 -34.26 -34.48
CA PHE A 24 4.75 -33.76 -33.96
C PHE A 24 4.70 -33.68 -32.43
N SER A 25 5.48 -34.48 -31.71
CA SER A 25 5.59 -34.39 -30.26
C SER A 25 6.59 -33.31 -29.77
N ALA A 26 7.49 -32.84 -30.65
CA ALA A 26 8.41 -31.74 -30.32
C ALA A 26 7.76 -30.35 -30.48
N SER A 27 6.77 -30.17 -31.38
CA SER A 27 6.06 -28.90 -31.56
C SER A 27 4.95 -28.65 -30.53
N CYS A 28 4.53 -29.67 -29.76
CA CYS A 28 3.54 -29.50 -28.68
C CYS A 28 4.16 -29.26 -27.29
N VAL A 29 5.50 -29.26 -27.16
CA VAL A 29 6.18 -29.06 -25.87
C VAL A 29 6.70 -27.62 -25.71
N GLU A 30 6.87 -26.87 -26.81
CA GLU A 30 7.28 -25.45 -26.75
C GLU A 30 6.10 -24.53 -26.39
N ASP A 31 4.87 -24.80 -26.80
CA ASP A 31 3.71 -23.95 -26.52
C ASP A 31 3.23 -23.99 -25.05
N ALA A 32 3.59 -25.01 -24.26
CA ALA A 32 3.11 -25.15 -22.89
C ALA A 32 3.88 -24.29 -21.87
N ASP A 33 5.11 -23.89 -22.15
CA ASP A 33 5.94 -23.10 -21.24
C ASP A 33 5.66 -21.59 -21.39
N ASP A 34 5.14 -21.14 -22.54
CA ASP A 34 4.82 -19.74 -22.83
C ASP A 34 3.52 -19.25 -22.17
N GLU A 35 2.66 -20.16 -21.70
CA GLU A 35 1.44 -19.83 -20.97
C GLU A 35 1.66 -19.65 -19.46
N ILE A 36 2.84 -19.96 -18.91
CA ILE A 36 3.14 -19.88 -17.48
C ILE A 36 3.85 -18.58 -17.16
N LEU A 37 3.20 -17.69 -16.39
CA LEU A 37 3.80 -16.49 -15.83
C LEU A 37 4.55 -16.82 -14.54
N ARG A 38 5.86 -16.64 -14.51
CA ARG A 38 6.73 -16.99 -13.37
C ARG A 38 7.06 -15.73 -12.55
N LEU A 39 6.61 -15.73 -11.29
CA LEU A 39 6.76 -14.61 -10.36
C LEU A 39 7.76 -14.96 -9.26
N GLY A 40 8.72 -14.07 -9.00
CA GLY A 40 9.67 -14.21 -7.90
C GLY A 40 9.18 -13.55 -6.61
N LEU A 41 9.24 -14.27 -5.49
CA LEU A 41 9.01 -13.76 -4.14
C LEU A 41 10.24 -13.95 -3.27
N MET A 42 10.45 -13.07 -2.28
CA MET A 42 11.53 -13.22 -1.30
C MET A 42 11.14 -14.12 -0.13
N GLU A 43 9.87 -14.12 0.23
CA GLU A 43 9.32 -14.91 1.32
C GLU A 43 8.05 -15.60 0.85
N GLU A 44 7.82 -16.78 1.37
CA GLU A 44 6.59 -17.54 1.14
C GLU A 44 5.38 -16.85 1.81
N PRO A 45 4.18 -16.84 1.19
CA PRO A 45 2.93 -16.53 1.90
C PRO A 45 2.79 -17.39 3.15
N ARG A 46 2.21 -16.85 4.20
CA ARG A 46 2.04 -17.59 5.46
C ARG A 46 0.76 -18.40 5.49
N THR A 47 -0.25 -17.99 4.72
CA THR A 47 -1.59 -18.57 4.79
C THR A 47 -2.39 -18.33 3.52
N THR A 48 -3.31 -19.25 3.24
CA THR A 48 -4.42 -19.12 2.29
C THR A 48 -5.73 -18.69 2.96
N ASN A 49 -5.75 -18.63 4.31
CA ASN A 49 -6.91 -18.16 5.04
C ASN A 49 -6.99 -16.63 4.95
N ILE A 50 -7.99 -16.15 4.24
CA ILE A 50 -8.22 -14.72 3.98
C ILE A 50 -8.32 -13.89 5.28
N TRP A 51 -8.87 -14.45 6.34
CA TRP A 51 -9.06 -13.77 7.61
C TRP A 51 -7.75 -13.58 8.40
N LEU A 52 -6.74 -14.40 8.13
CA LEU A 52 -5.43 -14.36 8.77
C LEU A 52 -4.37 -13.66 7.89
N ALA A 53 -4.60 -13.53 6.58
CA ALA A 53 -3.66 -12.97 5.60
C ALA A 53 -3.35 -11.49 5.89
N SER A 54 -2.33 -11.23 6.69
CA SER A 54 -1.89 -9.88 7.09
C SER A 54 -0.52 -9.48 6.52
N ASP A 55 0.33 -10.45 6.16
CA ASP A 55 1.61 -10.20 5.50
C ASP A 55 1.44 -9.90 4.00
N ALA A 56 2.43 -9.23 3.41
CA ALA A 56 2.36 -8.77 2.03
C ALA A 56 2.17 -9.92 1.03
N ASN A 57 2.88 -11.04 1.20
CA ASN A 57 2.85 -12.14 0.23
C ASN A 57 1.56 -12.97 0.33
N SER A 58 1.03 -13.19 1.54
CA SER A 58 -0.32 -13.75 1.70
C SER A 58 -1.38 -12.88 1.03
N ARG A 59 -1.29 -11.53 1.16
CA ARG A 59 -2.23 -10.61 0.50
C ARG A 59 -2.14 -10.65 -1.02
N LYS A 60 -0.91 -10.78 -1.60
CA LYS A 60 -0.73 -10.96 -3.04
C LYS A 60 -1.45 -12.21 -3.54
N LEU A 61 -1.26 -13.34 -2.86
CA LEU A 61 -1.95 -14.58 -3.20
C LEU A 61 -3.48 -14.44 -3.09
N ILE A 62 -3.96 -13.88 -1.98
CA ILE A 62 -5.40 -13.65 -1.73
C ILE A 62 -6.03 -12.75 -2.80
N SER A 63 -5.34 -11.70 -3.25
CA SER A 63 -5.86 -10.77 -4.28
C SER A 63 -6.08 -11.42 -5.64
N LEU A 64 -5.39 -12.51 -5.94
CA LEU A 64 -5.57 -13.29 -7.17
C LEU A 64 -6.71 -14.30 -7.07
N VAL A 65 -7.09 -14.69 -5.84
CA VAL A 65 -8.10 -15.72 -5.58
C VAL A 65 -9.46 -15.11 -5.25
N TYR A 66 -9.52 -14.04 -4.44
CA TYR A 66 -10.76 -13.40 -4.01
C TYR A 66 -10.90 -12.01 -4.58
N GLN A 67 -12.14 -11.57 -4.84
CA GLN A 67 -12.39 -10.25 -5.40
C GLN A 67 -13.33 -9.43 -4.51
N PRO A 68 -13.17 -8.07 -4.50
CA PRO A 68 -14.04 -7.14 -3.80
C PRO A 68 -15.22 -6.73 -4.67
N LEU A 69 -16.18 -6.00 -4.08
CA LEU A 69 -17.29 -5.38 -4.84
C LEU A 69 -16.80 -4.22 -5.72
N TYR A 70 -15.84 -3.45 -5.21
CA TYR A 70 -15.23 -2.31 -5.92
C TYR A 70 -13.71 -2.38 -5.80
N THR A 71 -13.03 -1.82 -6.80
CA THR A 71 -11.59 -1.60 -6.81
C THR A 71 -11.28 -0.15 -7.17
N TYR A 72 -10.01 0.21 -7.28
CA TYR A 72 -9.59 1.53 -7.70
C TYR A 72 -9.13 1.50 -9.16
N ASP A 73 -9.52 2.53 -9.91
CA ASP A 73 -9.00 2.77 -11.25
C ASP A 73 -7.48 3.04 -11.19
N PRO A 74 -6.66 2.42 -12.02
CA PRO A 74 -5.22 2.54 -11.91
C PRO A 74 -4.65 3.92 -12.27
N ASP A 75 -5.36 4.70 -13.11
CA ASP A 75 -4.90 6.01 -13.55
C ASP A 75 -5.43 7.14 -12.64
N THR A 76 -6.72 7.07 -12.29
CA THR A 76 -7.41 8.17 -11.60
C THR A 76 -7.49 7.97 -10.09
N LEU A 77 -7.29 6.74 -9.62
CA LEU A 77 -7.51 6.29 -8.23
C LEU A 77 -8.94 6.52 -7.74
N GLU A 78 -9.88 6.71 -8.66
CA GLU A 78 -11.29 6.73 -8.34
C GLU A 78 -11.83 5.32 -8.13
N LEU A 79 -12.86 5.21 -7.32
CA LEU A 79 -13.50 3.93 -7.06
C LEU A 79 -14.23 3.43 -8.31
N THR A 80 -13.99 2.18 -8.68
CA THR A 80 -14.51 1.54 -9.89
C THR A 80 -15.28 0.27 -9.55
N PRO A 81 -16.48 0.05 -10.12
CA PRO A 81 -17.23 -1.19 -9.97
C PRO A 81 -16.44 -2.41 -10.46
N TRP A 82 -16.35 -3.46 -9.60
CA TRP A 82 -15.61 -4.69 -9.90
C TRP A 82 -16.54 -5.90 -9.93
N LEU A 83 -16.84 -6.56 -8.78
CA LEU A 83 -17.95 -7.52 -8.71
C LEU A 83 -19.31 -6.81 -8.76
N ALA A 84 -19.38 -5.55 -8.37
CA ALA A 84 -20.56 -4.72 -8.58
C ALA A 84 -20.72 -4.33 -10.07
N GLU A 85 -21.95 -4.17 -10.52
CA GLU A 85 -22.31 -3.76 -11.88
C GLU A 85 -22.19 -2.24 -12.08
N SER A 86 -22.49 -1.47 -11.04
CA SER A 86 -22.49 0.00 -11.01
C SER A 86 -22.04 0.53 -9.66
N MET A 87 -21.86 1.85 -9.54
CA MET A 87 -21.68 2.50 -8.24
C MET A 87 -22.91 2.28 -7.36
N PRO A 88 -22.72 2.22 -6.01
CA PRO A 88 -23.82 1.95 -5.10
C PRO A 88 -24.80 3.11 -5.07
N GLU A 89 -26.10 2.81 -4.96
CA GLU A 89 -27.16 3.79 -4.80
C GLU A 89 -27.42 4.04 -3.31
N TYR A 90 -27.32 5.28 -2.87
CA TYR A 90 -27.60 5.67 -1.48
C TYR A 90 -29.02 6.20 -1.32
N ASP A 91 -29.73 5.64 -0.36
CA ASP A 91 -31.05 6.11 0.08
C ASP A 91 -30.92 6.81 1.45
N PRO A 92 -31.07 8.14 1.53
CA PRO A 92 -30.93 8.88 2.78
C PRO A 92 -32.08 8.64 3.76
N ASP A 93 -33.28 8.26 3.28
CA ASP A 93 -34.44 8.03 4.14
C ASP A 93 -34.29 6.76 4.97
N THR A 94 -33.66 5.75 4.40
CA THR A 94 -33.39 4.46 5.05
C THR A 94 -31.95 4.30 5.50
N GLN A 95 -31.09 5.29 5.24
CA GLN A 95 -29.64 5.24 5.48
C GLN A 95 -29.01 3.97 4.91
N SER A 96 -29.37 3.61 3.69
CA SER A 96 -28.94 2.36 3.08
C SER A 96 -28.26 2.54 1.73
N TYR A 97 -27.34 1.63 1.43
CA TYR A 97 -26.74 1.47 0.11
C TYR A 97 -27.28 0.22 -0.58
N THR A 98 -27.67 0.38 -1.83
CA THR A 98 -28.01 -0.75 -2.70
C THR A 98 -26.89 -1.00 -3.69
N VAL A 99 -26.41 -2.23 -3.75
CA VAL A 99 -25.35 -2.70 -4.65
C VAL A 99 -25.91 -3.82 -5.52
N ARG A 100 -25.78 -3.68 -6.84
CA ARG A 100 -26.11 -4.72 -7.80
C ARG A 100 -24.86 -5.46 -8.23
N LEU A 101 -24.88 -6.81 -8.15
CA LEU A 101 -23.76 -7.67 -8.53
C LEU A 101 -23.81 -7.98 -10.04
N ARG A 102 -22.63 -8.11 -10.64
CA ARG A 102 -22.47 -8.72 -11.96
C ARG A 102 -22.91 -10.18 -11.93
N ASP A 103 -23.17 -10.74 -13.10
CA ASP A 103 -23.28 -12.17 -13.26
C ASP A 103 -21.89 -12.79 -13.09
N ALA A 104 -21.61 -13.29 -11.89
CA ALA A 104 -20.30 -13.80 -11.49
C ALA A 104 -20.43 -15.20 -10.87
N LYS A 105 -19.38 -15.99 -11.01
CA LYS A 105 -19.31 -17.34 -10.47
C LYS A 105 -18.11 -17.53 -9.58
N TRP A 106 -18.22 -18.45 -8.66
CA TRP A 106 -17.08 -19.02 -7.95
C TRP A 106 -16.28 -19.94 -8.86
N SER A 107 -15.05 -20.23 -8.49
CA SER A 107 -14.12 -21.04 -9.29
C SER A 107 -14.56 -22.50 -9.51
N ASP A 108 -15.54 -22.99 -8.75
CA ASP A 108 -16.19 -24.29 -8.97
C ASP A 108 -17.38 -24.22 -9.95
N GLY A 109 -17.68 -23.04 -10.50
CA GLY A 109 -18.79 -22.81 -11.42
C GLY A 109 -20.13 -22.51 -10.75
N THR A 110 -20.23 -22.54 -9.42
CA THR A 110 -21.44 -22.14 -8.70
C THR A 110 -21.63 -20.62 -8.76
N GLN A 111 -22.90 -20.17 -8.71
CA GLN A 111 -23.24 -18.74 -8.84
C GLN A 111 -22.79 -17.97 -7.59
N LEU A 112 -22.12 -16.83 -7.78
CA LEU A 112 -21.89 -15.84 -6.73
C LEU A 112 -23.16 -15.02 -6.58
N THR A 113 -23.71 -14.97 -5.36
CA THR A 113 -25.00 -14.35 -5.09
C THR A 113 -24.93 -13.28 -3.97
N ALA A 114 -26.01 -12.54 -3.83
CA ALA A 114 -26.21 -11.60 -2.73
C ALA A 114 -26.08 -12.26 -1.35
N ASP A 115 -26.47 -13.54 -1.22
CA ASP A 115 -26.32 -14.30 0.02
C ASP A 115 -24.86 -14.50 0.44
N ASP A 116 -23.91 -14.59 -0.50
CA ASP A 116 -22.49 -14.68 -0.19
C ASP A 116 -21.98 -13.36 0.43
N VAL A 117 -22.47 -12.23 -0.08
CA VAL A 117 -22.14 -10.90 0.47
C VAL A 117 -22.72 -10.73 1.87
N VAL A 118 -24.02 -11.05 2.05
CA VAL A 118 -24.69 -11.02 3.39
C VAL A 118 -23.92 -11.89 4.37
N PHE A 119 -23.62 -13.13 3.99
CA PHE A 119 -22.86 -14.06 4.82
C PHE A 119 -21.47 -13.54 5.18
N THR A 120 -20.76 -12.89 4.24
CA THR A 120 -19.43 -12.30 4.49
C THR A 120 -19.50 -11.26 5.59
N VAL A 121 -20.49 -10.35 5.54
CA VAL A 121 -20.69 -9.31 6.56
C VAL A 121 -21.04 -9.92 7.91
N GLU A 122 -22.00 -10.84 7.94
CA GLU A 122 -22.43 -11.52 9.15
C GLU A 122 -21.28 -12.29 9.82
N LEU A 123 -20.44 -12.98 9.04
CA LEU A 123 -19.28 -13.70 9.56
C LEU A 123 -18.29 -12.75 10.21
N ILE A 124 -17.96 -11.63 9.53
CA ILE A 124 -17.03 -10.62 10.06
C ILE A 124 -17.55 -10.04 11.38
N GLN A 125 -18.83 -9.69 11.45
CA GLN A 125 -19.46 -9.11 12.64
C GLN A 125 -19.56 -10.12 13.77
N ARG A 126 -20.04 -11.32 13.50
CA ARG A 126 -20.24 -12.42 14.46
C ARG A 126 -18.96 -12.84 15.15
N PHE A 127 -17.88 -13.03 14.38
CA PHE A 127 -16.56 -13.40 14.91
C PHE A 127 -15.71 -12.20 15.33
N ARG A 128 -16.14 -10.96 15.05
CA ARG A 128 -15.34 -9.73 15.24
C ARG A 128 -13.96 -9.89 14.63
N VAL A 129 -13.91 -10.33 13.36
CA VAL A 129 -12.67 -10.66 12.66
C VAL A 129 -11.72 -9.45 12.69
N PRO A 130 -10.55 -9.56 13.31
CA PRO A 130 -9.60 -8.46 13.40
C PRO A 130 -9.29 -7.86 12.02
N ARG A 131 -8.98 -6.55 11.95
CA ARG A 131 -8.75 -5.81 10.71
C ARG A 131 -10.03 -5.49 9.91
N TYR A 132 -10.98 -6.42 9.80
CA TYR A 132 -12.21 -6.22 9.04
C TYR A 132 -13.34 -5.65 9.91
N TYR A 133 -13.48 -6.10 11.14
CA TYR A 133 -14.59 -5.71 12.03
C TYR A 133 -14.74 -4.20 12.18
N SER A 134 -13.65 -3.45 12.32
CA SER A 134 -13.69 -1.98 12.47
C SER A 134 -14.29 -1.27 11.24
N GLN A 135 -14.23 -1.89 10.06
CA GLN A 135 -14.76 -1.35 8.81
C GLN A 135 -16.22 -1.74 8.57
N TRP A 136 -16.70 -2.82 9.18
CA TRP A 136 -18.05 -3.34 8.99
C TRP A 136 -18.96 -3.15 10.22
N ARG A 137 -18.47 -2.70 11.36
CA ARG A 137 -19.21 -2.61 12.63
C ARG A 137 -20.39 -1.64 12.61
N PHE A 138 -20.35 -0.64 11.73
CA PHE A 138 -21.40 0.37 11.58
C PHE A 138 -22.50 -0.05 10.58
N VAL A 139 -22.37 -1.21 9.98
CA VAL A 139 -23.46 -1.83 9.21
C VAL A 139 -24.40 -2.48 10.19
N GLU A 140 -25.62 -1.94 10.31
CA GLU A 140 -26.66 -2.45 11.21
C GLU A 140 -27.16 -3.82 10.75
N ARG A 141 -27.44 -3.92 9.44
CA ARG A 141 -27.90 -5.17 8.80
C ARG A 141 -27.63 -5.15 7.31
N THR A 142 -27.59 -6.33 6.73
CA THR A 142 -27.42 -6.54 5.30
C THR A 142 -28.52 -7.49 4.80
N GLU A 143 -29.13 -7.19 3.66
CA GLU A 143 -30.23 -7.97 3.07
C GLU A 143 -29.92 -8.34 1.64
N ALA A 144 -30.15 -9.58 1.27
CA ALA A 144 -30.29 -10.02 -0.12
C ALA A 144 -31.70 -9.66 -0.60
N VAL A 145 -31.82 -8.63 -1.42
CA VAL A 145 -33.10 -8.20 -2.00
C VAL A 145 -33.57 -9.18 -3.07
N ASP A 146 -32.61 -9.65 -3.88
CA ASP A 146 -32.76 -10.73 -4.84
C ASP A 146 -31.38 -11.42 -5.02
N GLU A 147 -31.26 -12.37 -5.96
CA GLU A 147 -30.03 -13.15 -6.16
C GLU A 147 -28.77 -12.28 -6.42
N ARG A 148 -28.95 -11.07 -6.98
CA ARG A 148 -27.85 -10.17 -7.37
C ARG A 148 -27.93 -8.77 -6.75
N THR A 149 -28.86 -8.50 -5.86
CA THR A 149 -29.03 -7.20 -5.25
C THR A 149 -28.88 -7.28 -3.74
N VAL A 150 -27.90 -6.56 -3.21
CA VAL A 150 -27.61 -6.47 -1.78
C VAL A 150 -27.96 -5.06 -1.29
N ARG A 151 -28.58 -4.96 -0.13
CA ARG A 151 -28.81 -3.71 0.57
C ARG A 151 -28.13 -3.71 1.93
N PHE A 152 -27.33 -2.67 2.18
CA PHE A 152 -26.61 -2.44 3.43
C PHE A 152 -27.27 -1.30 4.18
N PHE A 153 -27.77 -1.52 5.39
CA PHE A 153 -28.31 -0.48 6.26
C PHE A 153 -27.24 -0.06 7.26
N LEU A 154 -27.02 1.23 7.38
CA LEU A 154 -25.98 1.79 8.26
C LEU A 154 -26.62 2.37 9.52
N GLU A 155 -25.96 2.23 10.67
CA GLU A 155 -26.38 2.88 11.93
C GLU A 155 -26.40 4.40 11.82
N GLU A 156 -25.43 4.93 11.05
CA GLU A 156 -25.29 6.35 10.71
C GLU A 156 -24.62 6.51 9.34
N PRO A 157 -24.77 7.65 8.64
CA PRO A 157 -24.07 7.88 7.38
C PRO A 157 -22.56 7.75 7.55
N GLN A 158 -21.91 6.98 6.65
CA GLN A 158 -20.47 6.73 6.67
C GLN A 158 -19.90 6.83 5.27
N ALA A 159 -19.30 7.96 4.94
CA ALA A 159 -18.69 8.18 3.63
C ALA A 159 -17.58 7.19 3.28
N ILE A 160 -16.87 6.68 4.32
CA ILE A 160 -15.82 5.66 4.16
C ILE A 160 -16.37 4.26 3.82
N PHE A 161 -17.69 4.06 3.90
CA PHE A 161 -18.30 2.76 3.59
C PHE A 161 -17.96 2.31 2.18
N ILE A 162 -18.08 3.21 1.20
CA ILE A 162 -17.80 2.88 -0.19
C ILE A 162 -16.30 2.64 -0.40
N THR A 163 -15.46 3.55 0.07
CA THR A 163 -14.03 3.59 -0.27
C THR A 163 -13.16 2.65 0.58
N ARG A 164 -13.63 2.23 1.75
CA ARG A 164 -12.87 1.36 2.65
C ARG A 164 -13.55 0.03 2.96
N THR A 165 -14.88 0.01 2.99
CA THR A 165 -15.61 -1.20 3.37
C THR A 165 -15.92 -2.06 2.16
N LEU A 166 -16.49 -1.49 1.10
CA LEU A 166 -16.87 -2.25 -0.11
C LEU A 166 -15.69 -2.70 -0.98
N VAL A 167 -14.47 -2.27 -0.68
CA VAL A 167 -13.23 -2.77 -1.31
C VAL A 167 -12.64 -4.00 -0.59
N ASN A 168 -13.31 -4.53 0.41
CA ASN A 168 -12.94 -5.80 1.04
C ASN A 168 -13.47 -7.00 0.22
N TYR A 169 -12.74 -8.10 0.30
CA TYR A 169 -13.08 -9.32 -0.44
C TYR A 169 -14.36 -9.98 0.06
N ILE A 170 -15.10 -10.59 -0.88
CA ILE A 170 -16.28 -11.42 -0.60
C ILE A 170 -15.85 -12.89 -0.58
N VAL A 171 -16.44 -13.68 0.29
CA VAL A 171 -16.15 -15.10 0.43
C VAL A 171 -17.38 -15.96 0.15
N PRO A 172 -17.22 -17.18 -0.39
CA PRO A 172 -18.32 -18.09 -0.67
C PRO A 172 -18.93 -18.65 0.61
N LYS A 173 -20.22 -18.44 0.79
CA LYS A 173 -20.99 -19.00 1.90
C LYS A 173 -20.84 -20.52 1.95
N SER A 174 -20.89 -21.20 0.79
CA SER A 174 -20.77 -22.64 0.69
C SER A 174 -19.52 -23.23 1.34
N GLN A 175 -18.39 -22.54 1.23
CA GLN A 175 -17.13 -22.98 1.86
C GLN A 175 -17.02 -22.54 3.31
N TRP A 176 -17.41 -21.30 3.63
CA TRP A 176 -17.11 -20.70 4.93
C TRP A 176 -18.19 -20.93 6.00
N GLU A 177 -19.45 -21.19 5.62
CA GLU A 177 -20.53 -21.48 6.59
C GLU A 177 -20.25 -22.73 7.45
N PRO A 178 -19.86 -23.89 6.86
CA PRO A 178 -19.52 -25.06 7.66
C PRO A 178 -18.27 -24.86 8.51
N ILE A 179 -17.28 -24.09 8.04
CA ILE A 179 -16.07 -23.74 8.81
C ILE A 179 -16.45 -22.88 10.01
N ALA A 180 -17.28 -21.85 9.81
CA ALA A 180 -17.75 -20.96 10.85
C ALA A 180 -18.58 -21.73 11.91
N ALA A 181 -19.51 -22.58 11.47
CA ALA A 181 -20.30 -23.42 12.38
C ALA A 181 -19.43 -24.37 13.21
N ALA A 182 -18.40 -24.97 12.60
CA ALA A 182 -17.44 -25.81 13.32
C ALA A 182 -16.56 -25.01 14.31
N ALA A 183 -16.17 -23.78 13.94
CA ALA A 183 -15.41 -22.89 14.82
C ALA A 183 -16.20 -22.45 16.05
N GLU A 184 -17.50 -22.20 15.93
CA GLU A 184 -18.40 -21.82 17.04
C GLU A 184 -18.50 -22.88 18.12
N GLN A 185 -18.31 -24.16 17.78
CA GLN A 185 -18.30 -25.27 18.74
C GLN A 185 -17.00 -25.35 19.56
N LYS A 186 -16.01 -24.50 19.28
CA LYS A 186 -14.73 -24.50 19.99
C LYS A 186 -14.75 -23.51 21.15
N GLN A 187 -13.89 -23.74 22.14
CA GLN A 187 -13.74 -22.84 23.30
C GLN A 187 -13.30 -21.41 22.92
N LYS A 188 -12.59 -21.27 21.79
CA LYS A 188 -12.11 -19.99 21.24
C LYS A 188 -12.52 -19.90 19.77
N PRO A 189 -13.77 -19.53 19.46
CA PRO A 189 -14.31 -19.56 18.11
C PRO A 189 -13.47 -18.76 17.09
N LEU A 190 -13.12 -17.51 17.41
CA LEU A 190 -12.29 -16.68 16.53
C LEU A 190 -10.94 -17.33 16.23
N ALA A 191 -10.25 -17.84 17.24
CA ALA A 191 -8.96 -18.49 17.05
C ALA A 191 -9.11 -19.76 16.18
N ALA A 192 -10.19 -20.50 16.33
CA ALA A 192 -10.47 -21.66 15.48
C ALA A 192 -10.70 -21.26 14.03
N LEU A 193 -11.49 -20.21 13.77
CA LEU A 193 -11.72 -19.68 12.43
C LEU A 193 -10.41 -19.21 11.78
N LEU A 194 -9.60 -18.43 12.50
CA LEU A 194 -8.34 -17.88 11.99
C LEU A 194 -7.28 -18.96 11.72
N ASN A 195 -7.25 -20.02 12.52
CA ASN A 195 -6.27 -21.11 12.37
C ASN A 195 -6.75 -22.24 11.44
N THR A 196 -7.90 -22.10 10.80
CA THR A 196 -8.34 -23.08 9.80
C THR A 196 -7.45 -22.99 8.57
N GLU A 197 -6.81 -24.08 8.19
CA GLU A 197 -6.09 -24.21 6.92
C GLU A 197 -7.08 -24.41 5.78
N ILE A 198 -6.93 -23.63 4.71
CA ILE A 198 -7.73 -23.68 3.50
C ILE A 198 -6.84 -24.22 2.38
N GLU A 199 -6.86 -25.53 2.16
CA GLU A 199 -6.02 -26.17 1.14
C GLU A 199 -6.46 -25.79 -0.29
N ALA A 200 -7.77 -25.69 -0.53
CA ALA A 200 -8.36 -25.31 -1.81
C ALA A 200 -9.31 -24.12 -1.61
N PRO A 201 -8.80 -22.88 -1.62
CA PRO A 201 -9.65 -21.71 -1.48
C PRO A 201 -10.56 -21.56 -2.70
N LEU A 202 -11.87 -21.55 -2.46
CA LEU A 202 -12.89 -21.26 -3.46
C LEU A 202 -13.00 -19.74 -3.61
N GLY A 203 -12.63 -19.21 -4.76
CA GLY A 203 -12.55 -17.79 -5.01
C GLY A 203 -13.29 -17.33 -6.26
N SER A 204 -13.43 -16.01 -6.39
CA SER A 204 -14.02 -15.34 -7.56
C SER A 204 -12.98 -14.65 -8.44
N GLY A 205 -11.69 -14.79 -8.10
CA GLY A 205 -10.58 -14.13 -8.78
C GLY A 205 -10.15 -14.77 -10.09
N PRO A 206 -9.18 -14.14 -10.79
CA PRO A 206 -8.70 -14.62 -12.08
C PRO A 206 -7.96 -15.94 -12.01
N PHE A 207 -7.47 -16.35 -10.84
CA PHE A 207 -6.71 -17.58 -10.66
C PHE A 207 -7.21 -18.42 -9.48
N VAL A 208 -6.96 -19.74 -9.56
CA VAL A 208 -7.30 -20.75 -8.56
C VAL A 208 -6.00 -21.38 -8.06
N LEU A 209 -5.87 -21.57 -6.74
CA LEU A 209 -4.75 -22.31 -6.17
C LEU A 209 -4.82 -23.78 -6.62
N SER A 210 -3.81 -24.23 -7.35
CA SER A 210 -3.68 -25.61 -7.83
C SER A 210 -2.80 -26.45 -6.93
N GLU A 211 -1.64 -25.90 -6.52
CA GLU A 211 -0.69 -26.59 -5.67
C GLU A 211 0.12 -25.58 -4.84
N TRP A 212 0.39 -25.92 -3.59
CA TRP A 212 1.34 -25.21 -2.76
C TRP A 212 2.35 -26.18 -2.17
N ARG A 213 3.56 -26.18 -2.72
CA ARG A 213 4.69 -26.94 -2.18
C ARG A 213 5.52 -26.04 -1.27
N LYS A 214 5.28 -26.12 0.02
CA LYS A 214 5.94 -25.31 1.07
C LYS A 214 7.45 -25.28 0.89
N GLY A 215 8.03 -24.09 0.91
CA GLY A 215 9.46 -23.84 0.72
C GLY A 215 9.98 -23.97 -0.71
N ALA A 216 9.12 -24.22 -1.70
CA ALA A 216 9.53 -24.37 -3.10
C ALA A 216 8.74 -23.45 -4.06
N TYR A 217 7.44 -23.66 -4.20
CA TYR A 217 6.63 -22.89 -5.14
C TYR A 217 5.15 -22.91 -4.77
N ILE A 218 4.41 -21.95 -5.37
CA ILE A 218 2.95 -21.91 -5.34
C ILE A 218 2.50 -21.83 -6.78
N HIS A 219 1.58 -22.70 -7.16
CA HIS A 219 1.06 -22.84 -8.52
C HIS A 219 -0.41 -22.48 -8.55
N LEU A 220 -0.76 -21.51 -9.38
CA LEU A 220 -2.13 -21.11 -9.66
C LEU A 220 -2.47 -21.43 -11.12
N LYS A 221 -3.74 -21.79 -11.37
CA LYS A 221 -4.30 -21.98 -12.71
C LYS A 221 -5.33 -20.89 -12.98
N LYS A 222 -5.50 -20.57 -14.24
CA LYS A 222 -6.57 -19.70 -14.72
C LYS A 222 -7.92 -20.16 -14.19
N ASN A 223 -8.72 -19.22 -13.72
CA ASN A 223 -10.11 -19.45 -13.36
C ASN A 223 -10.99 -19.29 -14.61
N GLU A 224 -11.48 -20.38 -15.15
CA GLU A 224 -12.36 -20.37 -16.34
C GLU A 224 -13.71 -19.68 -16.08
N HIS A 225 -14.07 -19.45 -14.81
CA HIS A 225 -15.30 -18.80 -14.39
C HIS A 225 -15.10 -17.35 -13.94
N PHE A 226 -13.90 -16.77 -14.15
CA PHE A 226 -13.65 -15.38 -13.76
C PHE A 226 -14.55 -14.41 -14.54
N PHE A 227 -15.33 -13.62 -13.81
CA PHE A 227 -16.32 -12.69 -14.38
C PHE A 227 -15.70 -11.64 -15.33
N GLY A 228 -14.44 -11.29 -15.11
CA GLY A 228 -13.71 -10.27 -15.88
C GLY A 228 -13.21 -10.75 -17.24
N SER A 229 -13.24 -12.06 -17.52
CA SER A 229 -12.71 -12.61 -18.78
C SER A 229 -13.42 -12.03 -20.00
N GLY A 230 -12.67 -11.21 -20.78
CA GLY A 230 -13.18 -10.52 -21.97
C GLY A 230 -14.04 -9.28 -21.68
N VAL A 231 -14.25 -8.92 -20.43
CA VAL A 231 -15.00 -7.72 -20.01
C VAL A 231 -14.09 -6.49 -20.08
N GLU A 232 -14.66 -5.37 -20.49
CA GLU A 232 -13.98 -4.07 -20.49
C GLU A 232 -14.37 -3.30 -19.22
N ILE A 233 -13.36 -2.90 -18.42
CA ILE A 233 -13.51 -2.06 -17.23
C ILE A 233 -12.44 -0.97 -17.31
N SER A 234 -12.80 0.29 -17.08
CA SER A 234 -11.91 1.46 -17.16
C SER A 234 -11.10 1.52 -18.48
N GLY A 235 -11.74 1.21 -19.61
CA GLY A 235 -11.08 1.19 -20.92
C GLY A 235 -10.08 0.04 -21.14
N ARG A 236 -10.06 -0.95 -20.24
CA ARG A 236 -9.15 -2.10 -20.27
C ARG A 236 -9.93 -3.40 -20.43
N ARG A 237 -9.57 -4.16 -21.46
CA ARG A 237 -10.12 -5.51 -21.64
C ARG A 237 -9.35 -6.48 -20.75
N LEU A 238 -10.05 -7.15 -19.85
CA LEU A 238 -9.46 -8.06 -18.88
C LEU A 238 -9.34 -9.50 -19.41
N GLY A 239 -8.31 -10.21 -18.94
CA GLY A 239 -8.11 -11.65 -19.09
C GLY A 239 -8.60 -12.43 -17.88
N PRO A 240 -7.82 -13.39 -17.37
CA PRO A 240 -6.38 -13.58 -17.58
C PRO A 240 -6.02 -14.14 -18.97
N HIS A 241 -4.95 -13.62 -19.55
CA HIS A 241 -4.44 -14.08 -20.87
C HIS A 241 -3.34 -15.14 -20.72
N VAL A 242 -2.89 -15.39 -19.50
CA VAL A 242 -1.97 -16.47 -19.14
C VAL A 242 -2.74 -17.64 -18.54
N GLY A 243 -2.32 -18.87 -18.84
CA GLY A 243 -2.97 -20.09 -18.35
C GLY A 243 -2.64 -20.42 -16.89
N GLU A 244 -1.41 -20.10 -16.48
CA GLU A 244 -0.88 -20.47 -15.17
C GLU A 244 0.00 -19.37 -14.59
N VAL A 245 0.07 -19.30 -13.25
CA VAL A 245 1.00 -18.42 -12.50
C VAL A 245 1.81 -19.28 -11.53
N LEU A 246 3.13 -19.19 -11.63
CA LEU A 246 4.05 -19.92 -10.77
C LEU A 246 4.86 -18.97 -9.90
N PHE A 247 4.60 -18.93 -8.60
CA PHE A 247 5.44 -18.23 -7.65
C PHE A 247 6.65 -19.08 -7.27
N LYS A 248 7.85 -18.54 -7.48
CA LYS A 248 9.11 -19.11 -7.00
C LYS A 248 9.62 -18.31 -5.79
N VAL A 249 10.06 -19.01 -4.75
CA VAL A 249 10.57 -18.37 -3.53
C VAL A 249 12.09 -18.35 -3.53
N TYR A 250 12.66 -17.16 -3.35
CA TYR A 250 14.11 -16.90 -3.34
C TYR A 250 14.57 -16.53 -1.92
N GLY A 251 15.72 -17.03 -1.52
CA GLY A 251 16.26 -16.76 -0.17
C GLY A 251 16.97 -15.40 -0.05
N THR A 252 17.45 -14.83 -1.16
CA THR A 252 18.16 -13.54 -1.19
C THR A 252 17.81 -12.72 -2.44
N ALA A 253 17.94 -11.40 -2.34
CA ALA A 253 17.70 -10.49 -3.47
C ALA A 253 18.66 -10.74 -4.63
N ASP A 254 19.94 -11.02 -4.35
CA ASP A 254 20.94 -11.33 -5.38
C ASP A 254 20.53 -12.51 -6.25
N VAL A 255 20.02 -13.60 -5.63
CA VAL A 255 19.59 -14.80 -6.37
C VAL A 255 18.31 -14.52 -7.15
N ALA A 256 17.39 -13.74 -6.60
CA ALA A 256 16.15 -13.37 -7.28
C ALA A 256 16.42 -12.47 -8.52
N VAL A 257 17.27 -11.45 -8.37
CA VAL A 257 17.70 -10.57 -9.49
C VAL A 257 18.44 -11.39 -10.56
N LEU A 258 19.32 -12.32 -10.16
CA LEU A 258 19.99 -13.20 -11.13
C LEU A 258 18.99 -14.11 -11.85
N GLY A 259 17.95 -14.61 -11.14
CA GLY A 259 16.87 -15.40 -11.72
C GLY A 259 16.11 -14.63 -12.80
N LEU A 260 15.82 -13.34 -12.57
CA LEU A 260 15.19 -12.46 -13.56
C LEU A 260 16.09 -12.28 -14.80
N LYS A 261 17.39 -11.97 -14.61
CA LYS A 261 18.36 -11.79 -15.70
C LYS A 261 18.60 -13.06 -16.50
N LYS A 262 18.37 -14.23 -15.93
CA LYS A 262 18.49 -15.55 -16.58
C LYS A 262 17.18 -16.09 -17.15
N ASP A 263 16.12 -15.29 -17.17
CA ASP A 263 14.80 -15.69 -17.62
C ASP A 263 14.19 -16.88 -16.82
N GLU A 264 14.60 -17.07 -15.56
CA GLU A 264 14.02 -18.09 -14.66
C GLU A 264 12.69 -17.62 -14.06
N ILE A 265 12.48 -16.30 -13.98
CA ILE A 265 11.23 -15.62 -13.62
C ILE A 265 10.98 -14.46 -14.60
N ASP A 266 9.73 -14.07 -14.73
CA ASP A 266 9.25 -13.05 -15.65
C ASP A 266 9.00 -11.71 -14.94
N PHE A 267 8.70 -11.76 -13.64
CA PHE A 267 8.48 -10.60 -12.79
C PHE A 267 9.00 -10.86 -11.37
N LEU A 268 9.77 -9.91 -10.85
CA LEU A 268 10.20 -9.93 -9.46
C LEU A 268 9.24 -9.07 -8.62
N TRP A 269 8.25 -9.73 -8.00
CA TRP A 269 7.18 -9.06 -7.26
C TRP A 269 7.62 -8.64 -5.86
N MET A 270 8.56 -7.73 -5.81
CA MET A 270 9.06 -7.10 -4.60
C MET A 270 9.64 -5.72 -4.93
N SER A 271 9.72 -4.84 -3.94
CA SER A 271 10.47 -3.59 -4.11
C SER A 271 11.98 -3.88 -4.14
N ILE A 272 12.61 -3.52 -5.26
CA ILE A 272 14.03 -3.70 -5.51
C ILE A 272 14.80 -2.59 -4.80
N GLN A 273 15.91 -2.93 -4.15
CA GLN A 273 16.78 -1.94 -3.51
C GLN A 273 17.59 -1.15 -4.55
N PRO A 274 17.91 0.14 -4.29
CA PRO A 274 18.63 1.00 -5.23
C PRO A 274 19.90 0.39 -5.84
N GLY A 275 20.67 -0.38 -5.07
CA GLY A 275 21.92 -0.99 -5.52
C GLY A 275 21.81 -1.98 -6.69
N TYR A 276 20.61 -2.44 -7.07
CA TYR A 276 20.38 -3.34 -8.20
C TYR A 276 19.84 -2.63 -9.44
N ILE A 277 19.40 -1.37 -9.32
CA ILE A 277 18.64 -0.68 -10.36
C ILE A 277 19.51 -0.48 -11.61
N ASP A 278 20.69 0.11 -11.45
CA ASP A 278 21.63 0.38 -12.57
C ASP A 278 21.97 -0.91 -13.34
N ASP A 279 22.17 -2.03 -12.61
CA ASP A 279 22.50 -3.33 -13.22
C ASP A 279 21.31 -3.93 -13.98
N LEU A 280 20.09 -3.72 -13.51
CA LEU A 280 18.86 -4.16 -14.19
C LEU A 280 18.52 -3.26 -15.38
N GLU A 281 18.70 -1.95 -15.28
CA GLU A 281 18.48 -1.02 -16.39
C GLU A 281 19.48 -1.21 -17.52
N ALA A 282 20.74 -1.56 -17.19
CA ALA A 282 21.77 -1.87 -18.17
C ALA A 282 21.55 -3.20 -18.90
N ASP A 283 20.73 -4.11 -18.36
CA ASP A 283 20.43 -5.39 -19.00
C ASP A 283 19.36 -5.21 -20.10
N PRO A 284 19.65 -5.57 -21.37
CA PRO A 284 18.70 -5.38 -22.48
C PRO A 284 17.42 -6.25 -22.34
N HIS A 285 17.46 -7.26 -21.50
CA HIS A 285 16.37 -8.23 -21.31
C HIS A 285 15.46 -7.92 -20.13
N THR A 286 15.78 -6.90 -19.32
CA THR A 286 14.95 -6.47 -18.21
C THR A 286 14.39 -5.05 -18.42
N LYS A 287 13.27 -4.77 -17.74
CA LYS A 287 12.68 -3.44 -17.63
C LYS A 287 12.41 -3.14 -16.18
N VAL A 288 12.88 -2.01 -15.70
CA VAL A 288 12.59 -1.48 -14.36
C VAL A 288 11.39 -0.55 -14.45
N TYR A 289 10.50 -0.66 -13.48
CA TYR A 289 9.38 0.23 -13.25
C TYR A 289 9.61 1.00 -11.95
N LEU A 290 9.40 2.29 -12.02
CA LEU A 290 9.46 3.21 -10.87
C LEU A 290 8.05 3.76 -10.67
N SER A 291 7.29 3.12 -9.81
CA SER A 291 5.93 3.53 -9.54
C SER A 291 5.86 4.32 -8.24
N ASP A 292 4.90 5.21 -8.17
CA ASP A 292 4.60 5.97 -6.97
C ASP A 292 4.05 5.07 -5.86
N ARG A 293 4.20 5.49 -4.60
CA ARG A 293 3.63 4.79 -3.45
C ARG A 293 2.58 5.61 -2.73
N SER A 294 1.66 4.93 -2.09
CA SER A 294 0.83 5.51 -1.03
C SER A 294 1.52 5.30 0.32
N ALA A 295 2.61 6.04 0.56
CA ALA A 295 3.43 5.93 1.77
C ALA A 295 3.71 7.31 2.37
N LEU A 296 4.12 7.34 3.63
CA LEU A 296 4.46 8.57 4.35
C LEU A 296 5.63 8.28 5.29
N TYR A 297 6.75 8.96 5.10
CA TYR A 297 7.84 9.02 6.07
C TYR A 297 7.95 10.45 6.60
N TYR A 298 7.96 10.61 7.92
CA TYR A 298 7.76 11.91 8.55
C TYR A 298 8.47 12.05 9.89
N MET A 299 8.72 13.31 10.25
CA MET A 299 9.11 13.70 11.60
C MET A 299 7.90 14.27 12.33
N GLY A 300 7.62 13.82 13.55
CA GLY A 300 6.54 14.30 14.39
C GLY A 300 7.07 14.96 15.66
N PHE A 301 6.35 15.96 16.18
CA PHE A 301 6.64 16.66 17.42
C PHE A 301 5.63 16.33 18.51
N ASN A 302 6.05 16.42 19.78
CA ASN A 302 5.13 16.40 20.92
C ASN A 302 4.60 17.82 21.17
N VAL A 303 3.49 18.15 20.50
CA VAL A 303 2.93 19.52 20.56
C VAL A 303 2.22 19.84 21.88
N ARG A 304 2.22 18.93 22.86
CA ARG A 304 1.66 19.16 24.21
C ARG A 304 2.55 20.06 25.08
N ARG A 305 3.75 20.41 24.63
CA ARG A 305 4.74 21.16 25.42
C ARG A 305 5.62 22.07 24.57
N GLU A 306 6.09 23.15 25.21
CA GLU A 306 7.04 24.08 24.62
C GLU A 306 8.41 23.42 24.34
N PRO A 307 9.10 23.86 23.27
CA PRO A 307 8.65 24.83 22.27
C PRO A 307 7.87 24.19 21.13
N PHE A 308 7.56 22.89 21.20
CA PHE A 308 6.91 22.14 20.13
C PHE A 308 5.42 22.47 20.00
N SER A 309 4.79 23.08 21.01
CA SER A 309 3.42 23.63 20.94
C SER A 309 3.33 24.86 20.02
N ASP A 310 4.43 25.60 19.83
CA ASP A 310 4.49 26.77 18.96
C ASP A 310 4.55 26.36 17.46
N PRO A 311 3.53 26.71 16.63
CA PRO A 311 3.55 26.43 15.20
C PRO A 311 4.72 27.10 14.47
N ALA A 312 5.15 28.30 14.89
CA ALA A 312 6.28 29.00 14.26
C ALA A 312 7.59 28.24 14.41
N PHE A 313 7.83 27.63 15.60
CA PHE A 313 8.96 26.75 15.80
C PHE A 313 8.92 25.54 14.83
N ARG A 314 7.78 24.89 14.67
CA ARG A 314 7.63 23.72 13.80
C ARG A 314 7.77 24.10 12.32
N ARG A 315 7.22 25.25 11.90
CA ARG A 315 7.39 25.81 10.55
C ARG A 315 8.86 26.14 10.25
N ALA A 316 9.57 26.77 11.20
CA ALA A 316 10.99 27.07 11.06
C ALA A 316 11.83 25.78 10.95
N ALA A 317 11.54 24.76 11.75
CA ALA A 317 12.16 23.45 11.64
C ALA A 317 11.91 22.81 10.25
N ASN A 318 10.68 22.91 9.72
CA ASN A 318 10.36 22.40 8.37
C ASN A 318 11.12 23.16 7.27
N VAL A 319 11.33 24.47 7.40
CA VAL A 319 12.17 25.26 6.48
C VAL A 319 13.63 24.76 6.47
N LEU A 320 14.17 24.41 7.64
CA LEU A 320 15.56 23.95 7.79
C LEU A 320 15.81 22.56 7.19
N ILE A 321 14.78 21.70 7.16
CA ILE A 321 14.90 20.35 6.64
C ILE A 321 14.91 20.38 5.11
N ASP A 322 16.05 19.97 4.55
CA ASP A 322 16.25 19.86 3.10
C ASP A 322 15.77 18.49 2.59
N LYS A 323 14.49 18.44 2.16
CA LYS A 323 13.87 17.22 1.67
C LYS A 323 14.49 16.77 0.35
N ASP A 324 14.88 17.69 -0.52
CA ASP A 324 15.53 17.38 -1.79
C ASP A 324 16.88 16.71 -1.56
N PHE A 325 17.66 17.20 -0.56
CA PHE A 325 18.89 16.54 -0.14
C PHE A 325 18.65 15.11 0.38
N ILE A 326 17.58 14.89 1.17
CA ILE A 326 17.22 13.55 1.66
C ILE A 326 16.92 12.64 0.45
N ILE A 327 16.11 13.10 -0.49
CA ILE A 327 15.75 12.32 -1.69
C ILE A 327 17.00 11.99 -2.51
N ASP A 328 17.81 12.99 -2.83
CA ASP A 328 18.94 12.80 -3.76
C ASP A 328 20.11 12.04 -3.11
N ARG A 329 20.41 12.29 -1.82
CA ARG A 329 21.63 11.76 -1.19
C ARG A 329 21.40 10.55 -0.28
N VAL A 330 20.25 10.48 0.40
CA VAL A 330 19.94 9.34 1.27
C VAL A 330 19.18 8.26 0.50
N LEU A 331 18.27 8.67 -0.38
CA LEU A 331 17.39 7.77 -1.14
C LEU A 331 17.80 7.63 -2.62
N GLN A 332 18.91 8.24 -3.03
CA GLN A 332 19.50 8.11 -4.37
C GLN A 332 18.54 8.47 -5.51
N GLY A 333 17.59 9.40 -5.26
CA GLY A 333 16.58 9.82 -6.22
C GLY A 333 15.33 8.93 -6.26
N TYR A 334 15.27 7.83 -5.49
CA TYR A 334 14.16 6.88 -5.51
C TYR A 334 13.11 7.19 -4.45
N ALA A 335 12.64 8.43 -4.45
CA ALA A 335 11.53 8.89 -3.62
C ALA A 335 10.92 10.17 -4.19
N ALA A 336 9.64 10.40 -3.91
CA ALA A 336 8.95 11.63 -4.23
C ALA A 336 9.00 12.63 -3.06
N HIS A 337 9.00 13.92 -3.40
CA HIS A 337 8.90 15.01 -2.46
C HIS A 337 7.48 15.08 -1.87
N MET A 338 7.37 15.33 -0.57
CA MET A 338 6.07 15.44 0.10
C MET A 338 5.85 16.82 0.71
N ASP A 339 4.76 17.46 0.31
CA ASP A 339 4.26 18.74 0.84
C ASP A 339 3.03 18.55 1.75
N SER A 340 2.48 17.33 1.78
CA SER A 340 1.31 16.97 2.60
C SER A 340 1.51 15.62 3.27
N ILE A 341 0.63 15.33 4.24
CA ILE A 341 0.44 14.00 4.82
C ILE A 341 -0.21 13.04 3.81
N VAL A 342 -1.01 13.57 2.88
CA VAL A 342 -1.53 12.81 1.73
C VAL A 342 -0.48 12.89 0.62
N PRO A 343 0.02 11.75 0.12
CA PRO A 343 0.99 11.73 -0.97
C PRO A 343 0.51 12.49 -2.20
N THR A 344 1.42 13.20 -2.87
CA THR A 344 1.12 13.99 -4.09
C THR A 344 0.55 13.11 -5.21
N GLU A 345 0.99 11.87 -5.25
CA GLU A 345 0.61 10.84 -6.22
C GLU A 345 -0.83 10.35 -6.02
N ASN A 346 -1.40 10.61 -4.84
CA ASN A 346 -2.82 10.40 -4.60
C ASN A 346 -3.63 11.59 -5.16
N VAL A 347 -3.59 11.72 -6.47
CA VAL A 347 -4.09 12.89 -7.23
C VAL A 347 -5.56 13.24 -6.96
N PHE A 348 -6.38 12.25 -6.62
CA PHE A 348 -7.78 12.48 -6.30
C PHE A 348 -7.94 13.28 -4.99
N TRP A 349 -7.22 12.90 -3.95
CA TRP A 349 -7.38 13.47 -2.60
C TRP A 349 -6.39 14.57 -2.26
N HIS A 350 -5.23 14.60 -2.89
CA HIS A 350 -4.18 15.57 -2.59
C HIS A 350 -4.66 17.02 -2.79
N ALA A 351 -4.30 17.89 -1.85
CA ALA A 351 -4.62 19.32 -1.93
C ALA A 351 -3.55 20.07 -2.72
N GLY A 352 -3.97 20.93 -3.65
CA GLY A 352 -3.06 21.88 -4.30
C GLY A 352 -2.87 23.15 -3.46
N GLY A 353 -1.78 23.88 -3.72
CA GLY A 353 -1.52 25.19 -3.08
C GLY A 353 -1.13 25.12 -1.60
N LEU A 354 -0.56 24.00 -1.18
CA LEU A 354 -0.05 23.81 0.17
C LEU A 354 1.20 24.66 0.43
N PRO A 355 1.52 25.00 1.70
CA PRO A 355 2.72 25.78 2.02
C PRO A 355 4.01 25.03 1.63
N GLU A 356 4.84 25.65 0.81
CA GLU A 356 6.17 25.14 0.46
C GLU A 356 7.23 25.66 1.43
N TYR A 357 7.61 24.81 2.38
CA TYR A 357 8.63 25.13 3.37
C TYR A 357 10.03 24.86 2.83
N GLY A 358 10.75 25.91 2.43
CA GLY A 358 12.16 25.82 2.07
C GLY A 358 12.47 25.13 0.72
N ARG A 359 11.50 24.71 -0.08
CA ARG A 359 11.73 24.08 -1.40
C ARG A 359 12.55 24.99 -2.30
N GLY A 360 13.61 24.42 -2.91
CA GLY A 360 14.51 25.15 -3.80
C GLY A 360 15.41 26.20 -3.15
N LEU A 361 15.38 26.35 -1.81
CA LEU A 361 16.27 27.28 -1.11
C LEU A 361 17.64 26.65 -0.87
N SER A 362 18.69 27.50 -0.97
CA SER A 362 20.04 27.13 -0.53
C SER A 362 20.06 26.89 0.99
N ARG A 363 21.08 26.18 1.49
CA ARG A 363 21.26 25.96 2.93
C ARG A 363 21.28 27.29 3.72
N GLU A 364 21.97 28.29 3.21
CA GLU A 364 22.06 29.60 3.83
C GLU A 364 20.73 30.35 3.83
N ASP A 365 19.94 30.27 2.74
CA ASP A 365 18.63 30.91 2.64
C ASP A 365 17.61 30.24 3.57
N ARG A 366 17.69 28.92 3.77
CA ARG A 366 16.91 28.20 4.79
C ARG A 366 17.21 28.73 6.19
N ILE A 367 18.49 28.90 6.53
CA ILE A 367 18.93 29.45 7.82
C ILE A 367 18.41 30.89 8.00
N ARG A 368 18.58 31.77 6.99
CA ARG A 368 18.09 33.15 7.04
C ARG A 368 16.57 33.22 7.19
N LYS A 369 15.83 32.35 6.49
CA LYS A 369 14.36 32.29 6.55
C LYS A 369 13.89 31.79 7.92
N ALA A 370 14.42 30.69 8.42
CA ALA A 370 14.07 30.11 9.71
C ALA A 370 14.41 31.06 10.87
N TRP A 371 15.60 31.72 10.81
CA TRP A 371 16.00 32.73 11.78
C TRP A 371 15.02 33.90 11.83
N ARG A 372 14.59 34.47 10.71
CA ARG A 372 13.61 35.55 10.66
C ARG A 372 12.29 35.14 11.27
N MET A 373 11.75 33.97 10.87
CA MET A 373 10.50 33.45 11.41
C MET A 373 10.52 33.34 12.94
N LEU A 374 11.59 32.78 13.48
CA LEU A 374 11.72 32.63 14.94
C LEU A 374 11.97 33.97 15.65
N SER A 375 12.73 34.89 15.04
CA SER A 375 12.96 36.21 15.60
C SER A 375 11.67 37.04 15.69
N GLU A 376 10.79 36.94 14.73
CA GLU A 376 9.46 37.58 14.69
C GLU A 376 8.55 37.11 15.84
N GLU A 377 8.73 35.86 16.28
CA GLU A 377 7.98 35.23 17.38
C GLU A 377 8.72 35.35 18.75
N GLY A 378 9.78 36.16 18.82
CA GLY A 378 10.45 36.49 20.08
C GLY A 378 11.56 35.52 20.49
N TYR A 379 11.94 34.55 19.65
CA TYR A 379 13.14 33.76 19.90
C TYR A 379 14.40 34.62 19.71
N THR A 380 15.40 34.46 20.57
CA THR A 380 16.62 35.26 20.57
C THR A 380 17.88 34.40 20.69
N TRP A 381 19.04 35.01 20.47
CA TRP A 381 20.36 34.39 20.59
C TRP A 381 21.34 35.38 21.20
N GLN A 382 22.30 34.93 21.99
CA GLN A 382 23.44 35.73 22.36
C GLN A 382 24.33 36.09 21.16
N ARG A 383 24.46 35.09 20.23
CA ARG A 383 25.07 35.28 18.91
C ARG A 383 24.12 34.66 17.90
N PRO A 384 23.43 35.47 17.09
CA PRO A 384 22.47 34.97 16.12
C PRO A 384 23.15 34.19 14.98
N PRO A 385 22.39 33.34 14.25
CA PRO A 385 22.91 32.57 13.11
C PRO A 385 23.20 33.45 11.87
N VAL A 386 22.75 34.69 11.86
CA VAL A 386 23.01 35.69 10.81
C VAL A 386 23.60 36.94 11.46
N ASP A 387 24.76 37.38 11.00
CA ASP A 387 25.45 38.56 11.52
C ASP A 387 24.88 39.87 10.95
N GLU A 388 25.45 41.00 11.38
CA GLU A 388 25.05 42.38 10.98
C GLU A 388 25.24 42.62 9.45
N ASN A 389 26.09 41.84 8.79
CA ASN A 389 26.33 41.93 7.35
C ASN A 389 25.39 41.02 6.53
N GLY A 390 24.53 40.21 7.21
CA GLY A 390 23.66 39.24 6.58
C GLY A 390 24.31 37.89 6.28
N GLU A 391 25.56 37.68 6.76
CA GLU A 391 26.29 36.44 6.56
C GLU A 391 25.89 35.37 7.60
N VAL A 392 25.82 34.10 7.15
CA VAL A 392 25.52 32.99 8.04
C VAL A 392 26.75 32.63 8.86
N VAL A 393 26.58 32.61 10.18
CA VAL A 393 27.64 32.34 11.16
C VAL A 393 27.18 31.28 12.17
N ALA A 394 28.15 30.63 12.83
CA ALA A 394 27.83 29.67 13.88
C ALA A 394 27.10 30.35 15.07
N PRO A 395 25.84 29.96 15.39
CA PRO A 395 25.08 30.62 16.45
C PRO A 395 25.49 30.17 17.85
N SER A 396 25.01 30.89 18.87
CA SER A 396 24.84 30.35 20.21
C SER A 396 23.56 29.53 20.29
N ARG A 397 23.34 28.87 21.42
CA ARG A 397 22.06 28.19 21.71
C ARG A 397 20.90 29.19 21.60
N ILE A 398 19.80 28.78 20.99
CA ILE A 398 18.58 29.57 20.90
C ILE A 398 17.94 29.75 22.28
N ILE A 399 17.38 30.93 22.51
CA ILE A 399 16.66 31.33 23.72
C ILE A 399 15.19 31.44 23.37
N LEU A 400 14.34 30.81 24.17
CA LEU A 400 12.89 30.80 24.01
C LEU A 400 12.29 32.21 24.28
N PRO A 401 11.06 32.51 23.84
CA PRO A 401 10.40 33.79 24.06
C PRO A 401 10.26 34.18 25.54
N ASP A 402 10.25 33.23 26.48
CA ASP A 402 10.24 33.46 27.91
C ASP A 402 11.61 33.85 28.49
N GLY A 403 12.65 33.93 27.67
CA GLY A 403 14.03 34.28 28.05
C GLY A 403 14.87 33.10 28.55
N THR A 404 14.34 31.89 28.57
CA THR A 404 15.10 30.70 28.98
C THR A 404 15.85 30.07 27.80
N PRO A 405 17.10 29.55 28.00
CA PRO A 405 17.78 28.76 26.97
C PRO A 405 16.98 27.49 26.63
N MET A 406 16.78 27.21 25.35
CA MET A 406 16.09 25.99 24.93
C MET A 406 16.77 24.73 25.50
N PRO A 407 16.05 23.83 26.18
CA PRO A 407 16.63 22.58 26.69
C PRO A 407 17.07 21.63 25.56
N ASP A 408 18.02 20.73 25.87
CA ASP A 408 18.36 19.67 24.95
C ASP A 408 17.14 18.76 24.73
N PHE A 409 16.94 18.32 23.49
CA PHE A 409 15.88 17.38 23.16
C PHE A 409 16.33 16.27 22.21
N SER A 410 15.57 15.21 22.16
CA SER A 410 15.87 14.03 21.36
C SER A 410 14.91 13.86 20.18
N ILE A 411 15.48 13.49 19.02
CA ILE A 411 14.74 12.98 17.88
C ILE A 411 14.85 11.46 17.92
N LEU A 412 13.78 10.77 18.30
CA LEU A 412 13.76 9.31 18.37
C LEU A 412 13.68 8.72 16.96
N THR A 413 14.57 7.77 16.65
CA THR A 413 14.60 7.08 15.36
C THR A 413 14.65 5.56 15.55
N PRO A 414 14.21 4.73 14.58
CA PRO A 414 14.62 3.35 14.56
C PRO A 414 16.13 3.23 14.36
N PRO A 415 16.75 2.10 14.73
CA PRO A 415 18.19 1.91 14.54
C PRO A 415 18.51 1.61 13.06
N ALA A 416 19.76 1.83 12.66
CA ALA A 416 20.17 1.73 11.26
C ALA A 416 20.12 0.32 10.66
N ASP A 417 20.18 -0.72 11.48
CA ASP A 417 19.99 -2.12 11.06
C ASP A 417 18.53 -2.46 10.77
N TYR A 418 17.58 -1.68 11.32
CA TYR A 418 16.16 -1.81 11.02
C TYR A 418 15.73 -0.90 9.84
N ASP A 419 16.13 0.37 9.86
CA ASP A 419 15.83 1.33 8.80
C ASP A 419 16.95 2.37 8.68
N PRO A 420 17.94 2.12 7.80
CA PRO A 420 19.08 3.00 7.62
C PRO A 420 18.70 4.41 7.16
N ALA A 421 17.66 4.55 6.34
CA ALA A 421 17.24 5.85 5.81
C ALA A 421 16.69 6.75 6.93
N ARG A 422 15.77 6.25 7.77
CA ARG A 422 15.23 7.01 8.91
C ARG A 422 16.29 7.35 9.95
N ALA A 423 17.21 6.41 10.23
CA ALA A 423 18.32 6.66 11.14
C ALA A 423 19.24 7.78 10.62
N THR A 424 19.57 7.76 9.33
CA THR A 424 20.37 8.78 8.65
C THR A 424 19.67 10.13 8.65
N CYS A 425 18.35 10.18 8.33
CA CYS A 425 17.55 11.40 8.42
C CYS A 425 17.64 12.04 9.79
N GLY A 426 17.55 11.26 10.87
CA GLY A 426 17.67 11.79 12.24
C GLY A 426 19.00 12.52 12.49
N VAL A 427 20.11 11.93 12.04
CA VAL A 427 21.45 12.53 12.19
C VAL A 427 21.59 13.81 11.35
N ILE A 428 21.11 13.79 10.10
CA ILE A 428 21.19 14.95 9.22
C ILE A 428 20.30 16.10 9.74
N ILE A 429 19.08 15.81 10.14
CA ILE A 429 18.14 16.80 10.70
C ILE A 429 18.70 17.41 11.99
N GLN A 430 19.31 16.62 12.84
CA GLN A 430 20.03 17.13 14.03
C GLN A 430 21.05 18.21 13.66
N GLU A 431 21.88 17.98 12.65
CA GLU A 431 22.89 18.95 12.22
C GLU A 431 22.24 20.21 11.62
N TRP A 432 21.19 20.05 10.83
CA TRP A 432 20.45 21.20 10.28
C TRP A 432 19.78 22.07 11.33
N LEU A 433 19.26 21.49 12.41
CA LEU A 433 18.67 22.24 13.52
C LEU A 433 19.75 22.99 14.33
N LYS A 434 20.95 22.43 14.46
CA LYS A 434 22.09 23.10 15.13
C LYS A 434 22.56 24.35 14.40
N ASP A 435 22.37 24.46 13.07
CA ASP A 435 22.76 25.65 12.29
C ASP A 435 22.07 26.93 12.73
N ILE A 436 20.97 26.85 13.47
CA ILE A 436 20.30 27.98 14.11
C ILE A 436 20.31 27.89 15.64
N GLY A 437 21.15 27.03 16.21
CA GLY A 437 21.34 26.92 17.66
C GLY A 437 20.29 26.08 18.38
N ILE A 438 19.47 25.28 17.66
CA ILE A 438 18.52 24.36 18.25
C ILE A 438 19.27 23.09 18.71
N PRO A 439 19.22 22.72 20.01
CA PRO A 439 20.03 21.66 20.60
C PRO A 439 19.40 20.28 20.47
N ALA A 440 19.22 19.83 19.23
CA ALA A 440 18.66 18.52 18.91
C ALA A 440 19.72 17.41 18.95
N SER A 441 19.32 16.18 19.27
CA SER A 441 20.15 14.97 19.18
C SER A 441 19.37 13.76 18.66
N ALA A 442 19.86 13.11 17.62
CA ALA A 442 19.28 11.87 17.12
C ALA A 442 19.51 10.73 18.13
N ARG A 443 18.47 9.98 18.45
CA ARG A 443 18.49 8.91 19.45
C ARG A 443 17.88 7.63 18.89
N PRO A 444 18.70 6.75 18.28
CA PRO A 444 18.24 5.46 17.81
C PRO A 444 17.78 4.56 18.97
N MET A 445 16.67 3.82 18.74
CA MET A 445 16.19 2.81 19.69
C MET A 445 15.41 1.70 18.98
N ALA A 446 15.33 0.53 19.62
CA ALA A 446 14.58 -0.59 19.08
C ALA A 446 13.13 -0.18 18.74
N PHE A 447 12.64 -0.57 17.57
CA PHE A 447 11.37 -0.08 17.00
C PHE A 447 10.17 -0.28 17.93
N GLY A 448 10.06 -1.43 18.61
CA GLY A 448 8.97 -1.67 19.57
C GLY A 448 9.03 -0.72 20.78
N ALA A 449 10.23 -0.40 21.29
CA ALA A 449 10.41 0.56 22.38
C ALA A 449 10.10 1.99 21.94
N LEU A 450 10.45 2.35 20.70
CA LEU A 450 10.11 3.64 20.10
C LEU A 450 8.60 3.81 20.03
N LEU A 451 7.87 2.83 19.49
CA LEU A 451 6.41 2.87 19.42
C LEU A 451 5.78 2.98 20.81
N GLN A 452 6.26 2.23 21.78
CA GLN A 452 5.76 2.29 23.15
C GLN A 452 5.95 3.68 23.78
N ARG A 453 7.11 4.33 23.58
CA ARG A 453 7.35 5.68 24.08
C ARG A 453 6.49 6.73 23.39
N VAL A 454 6.38 6.65 22.06
CA VAL A 454 5.68 7.65 21.25
C VAL A 454 4.16 7.47 21.37
N LYS A 455 3.66 6.27 21.10
CA LYS A 455 2.22 6.01 20.97
C LYS A 455 1.52 5.72 22.30
N ASP A 456 2.17 4.96 23.19
CA ASP A 456 1.50 4.49 24.41
C ASP A 456 1.75 5.41 25.61
N ARG A 457 2.97 5.98 25.71
CA ARG A 457 3.37 6.79 26.88
C ARG A 457 3.44 8.28 26.64
N HIS A 458 3.51 8.72 25.37
CA HIS A 458 3.74 10.11 24.97
C HIS A 458 5.01 10.74 25.61
N GLU A 459 6.05 9.91 25.85
CA GLU A 459 7.33 10.29 26.48
C GLU A 459 8.40 10.57 25.44
N PHE A 460 8.25 11.62 24.66
CA PHE A 460 9.18 12.01 23.59
C PHE A 460 9.17 13.53 23.37
N ASP A 461 10.17 14.02 22.62
CA ASP A 461 10.25 15.38 22.14
C ASP A 461 9.86 15.43 20.65
N ALA A 462 10.62 14.70 19.85
CA ALA A 462 10.36 14.47 18.43
C ALA A 462 10.70 13.03 18.05
N PHE A 463 10.17 12.57 16.91
CA PHE A 463 10.44 11.24 16.40
C PHE A 463 10.39 11.21 14.87
N ILE A 464 11.03 10.20 14.27
CA ILE A 464 10.91 9.88 12.85
C ILE A 464 10.29 8.50 12.71
N LEU A 465 9.11 8.45 12.09
CA LEU A 465 8.38 7.22 11.78
C LEU A 465 8.02 7.17 10.30
N GLY A 466 7.36 6.08 9.88
CA GLY A 466 6.86 5.93 8.53
C GLY A 466 5.76 4.91 8.44
N TYR A 467 4.88 5.13 7.48
CA TYR A 467 3.87 4.19 7.00
C TYR A 467 4.25 3.77 5.60
N GLY A 468 4.68 2.53 5.42
CA GLY A 468 5.10 1.99 4.12
C GLY A 468 3.95 1.77 3.14
N GLN A 469 2.70 1.79 3.63
CA GLN A 469 1.49 1.75 2.84
C GLN A 469 0.36 2.42 3.61
N LEU A 470 -0.21 3.46 3.04
CA LEU A 470 -1.43 4.14 3.49
C LEU A 470 -2.63 3.65 2.66
N SER A 471 -3.83 3.80 3.20
CA SER A 471 -5.06 3.66 2.42
C SER A 471 -5.12 4.73 1.32
N LEU A 472 -5.65 4.40 0.17
CA LEU A 472 -5.92 5.40 -0.87
C LEU A 472 -6.97 6.42 -0.43
N ASP A 473 -7.94 6.01 0.39
CA ASP A 473 -8.81 6.92 1.09
C ASP A 473 -8.09 7.52 2.31
N PRO A 474 -7.96 8.85 2.41
CA PRO A 474 -7.16 9.51 3.44
C PRO A 474 -7.87 9.71 4.79
N ASP A 475 -8.80 8.84 5.17
CA ASP A 475 -9.43 8.83 6.50
C ASP A 475 -8.39 8.74 7.65
N TYR A 476 -7.18 8.31 7.36
CA TYR A 476 -6.07 8.34 8.31
C TYR A 476 -5.72 9.76 8.80
N LEU A 477 -6.09 10.84 8.08
CA LEU A 477 -5.94 12.22 8.57
C LEU A 477 -6.73 12.40 9.88
N ARG A 478 -7.99 11.94 9.91
CA ARG A 478 -8.80 11.95 11.14
C ARG A 478 -8.13 11.12 12.24
N SER A 479 -7.64 9.94 11.89
CA SER A 479 -6.96 9.07 12.84
C SER A 479 -5.72 9.73 13.45
N PHE A 480 -4.91 10.43 12.65
CA PHE A 480 -3.62 11.01 13.08
C PHE A 480 -3.74 12.34 13.81
N PHE A 481 -4.80 13.12 13.56
CA PHE A 481 -4.83 14.52 14.00
C PHE A 481 -6.10 14.91 14.77
N HIS A 482 -7.19 14.14 14.72
CA HIS A 482 -8.38 14.43 15.51
C HIS A 482 -8.06 14.30 17.01
N SER A 483 -8.49 15.30 17.81
CA SER A 483 -8.17 15.39 19.23
C SER A 483 -8.66 14.20 20.05
N GLU A 484 -9.77 13.55 19.69
CA GLU A 484 -10.27 12.33 20.37
C GLU A 484 -9.27 11.16 20.36
N ASN A 485 -8.35 11.16 19.39
CA ASN A 485 -7.32 10.14 19.23
C ASN A 485 -6.03 10.44 20.01
N ASP A 486 -5.98 11.59 20.73
CA ASP A 486 -4.91 11.92 21.67
C ASP A 486 -5.12 11.18 23.00
N ARG A 487 -4.76 9.92 22.99
CA ARG A 487 -4.85 9.00 24.14
C ARG A 487 -3.76 7.94 24.05
N PRO A 488 -3.35 7.34 25.18
CA PRO A 488 -2.42 6.20 25.16
C PRO A 488 -2.89 5.09 24.20
N GLY A 489 -2.02 4.69 23.27
CA GLY A 489 -2.32 3.75 22.20
C GLY A 489 -3.11 4.32 21.02
N GLY A 490 -3.52 5.59 21.08
CA GLY A 490 -4.18 6.30 19.98
C GLY A 490 -3.24 6.66 18.83
N TRP A 491 -3.81 7.11 17.72
CA TRP A 491 -3.03 7.43 16.51
C TRP A 491 -2.62 8.90 16.42
N ASN A 492 -3.25 9.80 17.20
CA ASN A 492 -2.78 11.18 17.34
C ASN A 492 -1.58 11.22 18.31
N MET A 493 -0.44 10.72 17.80
CA MET A 493 0.78 10.61 18.60
C MET A 493 1.35 11.97 19.01
N SER A 494 1.18 12.97 18.16
CA SER A 494 1.67 14.36 18.42
C SER A 494 0.93 15.06 19.57
N GLY A 495 -0.32 14.69 19.83
CA GLY A 495 -1.22 15.47 20.73
C GLY A 495 -1.74 16.74 20.08
N TYR A 496 -1.88 16.71 18.76
CA TYR A 496 -2.44 17.83 18.01
C TYR A 496 -3.91 18.06 18.39
N ASN A 497 -4.28 19.33 18.54
CA ASN A 497 -5.62 19.74 18.90
C ASN A 497 -5.96 21.03 18.13
N ASN A 498 -6.94 20.95 17.24
CA ASN A 498 -7.45 22.09 16.48
C ASN A 498 -8.94 21.87 16.21
N GLU A 499 -9.79 22.71 16.82
CA GLU A 499 -11.25 22.58 16.72
C GLU A 499 -11.78 22.70 15.28
N ALA A 500 -11.10 23.48 14.41
CA ALA A 500 -11.50 23.61 13.02
C ALA A 500 -11.21 22.32 12.26
N PHE A 501 -10.04 21.70 12.50
CA PHE A 501 -9.71 20.40 11.95
C PHE A 501 -10.68 19.32 12.41
N ASP A 502 -10.97 19.23 13.71
CA ASP A 502 -11.87 18.23 14.28
C ASP A 502 -13.26 18.30 13.65
N ARG A 503 -13.83 19.52 13.49
CA ARG A 503 -15.11 19.70 12.81
C ARG A 503 -15.09 19.22 11.36
N LEU A 504 -14.05 19.57 10.60
CA LEU A 504 -13.91 19.11 9.21
C LEU A 504 -13.77 17.59 9.12
N ALA A 505 -13.00 17.01 10.05
CA ALA A 505 -12.78 15.57 10.14
C ALA A 505 -14.09 14.83 10.41
N ASP A 506 -14.91 15.30 11.35
CA ASP A 506 -16.23 14.73 11.64
C ASP A 506 -17.20 14.93 10.48
N GLU A 507 -17.23 16.13 9.87
CA GLU A 507 -18.06 16.37 8.69
C GLU A 507 -17.65 15.47 7.51
N SER A 508 -16.34 15.21 7.34
CA SER A 508 -15.84 14.39 6.22
C SER A 508 -16.31 12.93 6.28
N VAL A 509 -16.49 12.38 7.48
CA VAL A 509 -17.01 11.02 7.68
C VAL A 509 -18.48 10.92 7.30
N MET A 510 -19.23 12.02 7.52
CA MET A 510 -20.67 12.09 7.25
C MET A 510 -21.00 12.55 5.81
N ALA A 511 -20.02 13.08 5.08
CA ALA A 511 -20.21 13.64 3.75
C ALA A 511 -20.36 12.55 2.68
N MET A 512 -21.59 12.19 2.36
CA MET A 512 -21.94 11.14 1.39
C MET A 512 -21.65 11.55 -0.06
N ASP A 513 -21.62 12.85 -0.35
CA ASP A 513 -21.18 13.39 -1.63
C ASP A 513 -19.66 13.38 -1.70
N THR A 514 -19.11 12.65 -2.67
CA THR A 514 -17.66 12.45 -2.84
C THR A 514 -16.92 13.76 -3.10
N GLN A 515 -17.52 14.71 -3.83
CA GLN A 515 -16.88 16.00 -4.10
C GLN A 515 -16.84 16.86 -2.84
N ARG A 516 -17.94 16.91 -2.08
CA ARG A 516 -17.96 17.61 -0.78
C ARG A 516 -16.95 17.02 0.17
N ARG A 517 -16.84 15.70 0.24
CA ARG A 517 -15.85 15.02 1.08
C ARG A 517 -14.41 15.35 0.66
N ARG A 518 -14.16 15.38 -0.66
CA ARG A 518 -12.87 15.79 -1.22
C ARG A 518 -12.46 17.20 -0.82
N GLU A 519 -13.40 18.15 -0.85
CA GLU A 519 -13.17 19.52 -0.39
C GLU A 519 -12.76 19.55 1.09
N LEU A 520 -13.53 18.90 1.95
CA LEU A 520 -13.25 18.80 3.39
C LEU A 520 -11.86 18.23 3.68
N ILE A 521 -11.50 17.13 3.01
CA ILE A 521 -10.19 16.49 3.15
C ILE A 521 -9.06 17.41 2.67
N ARG A 522 -9.29 18.22 1.63
CA ARG A 522 -8.29 19.19 1.18
C ARG A 522 -8.13 20.35 2.17
N GLU A 523 -9.23 20.85 2.73
CA GLU A 523 -9.18 21.85 3.81
C GLU A 523 -8.45 21.33 5.05
N MET A 524 -8.68 20.07 5.45
CA MET A 524 -7.95 19.41 6.53
C MET A 524 -6.43 19.39 6.27
N GLN A 525 -6.01 19.10 5.03
CA GLN A 525 -4.59 19.13 4.65
C GLN A 525 -3.99 20.54 4.79
N HIS A 526 -4.70 21.58 4.37
CA HIS A 526 -4.23 22.97 4.54
C HIS A 526 -4.00 23.31 6.01
N ILE A 527 -4.95 22.99 6.89
CA ILE A 527 -4.82 23.26 8.34
C ILE A 527 -3.61 22.51 8.93
N VAL A 528 -3.49 21.22 8.66
CA VAL A 528 -2.39 20.41 9.21
C VAL A 528 -1.03 20.86 8.67
N MET A 529 -0.96 21.24 7.40
CA MET A 529 0.31 21.68 6.80
C MET A 529 0.67 23.11 7.18
N ASP A 530 -0.29 23.93 7.58
CA ASP A 530 0.00 25.23 8.19
C ASP A 530 0.47 25.09 9.65
N ASP A 531 -0.15 24.22 10.43
CA ASP A 531 0.22 23.98 11.85
C ASP A 531 1.45 23.08 12.03
N VAL A 532 1.79 22.26 11.06
CA VAL A 532 2.96 21.37 10.99
C VAL A 532 3.15 20.49 12.24
N PRO A 533 2.15 19.75 12.75
CA PRO A 533 2.39 18.76 13.81
C PRO A 533 3.29 17.63 13.36
N TYR A 534 3.25 17.31 12.07
CA TYR A 534 4.17 16.40 11.36
C TYR A 534 4.83 17.12 10.19
N ILE A 535 6.11 16.86 9.98
CA ILE A 535 6.87 17.25 8.78
C ILE A 535 6.96 16.03 7.88
N PRO A 536 6.23 15.98 6.75
CA PRO A 536 6.45 14.96 5.73
C PRO A 536 7.87 15.08 5.19
N LEU A 537 8.62 13.98 5.13
CA LEU A 537 10.01 13.97 4.67
C LEU A 537 10.12 13.47 3.23
N TYR A 538 9.56 12.30 2.95
CA TYR A 538 9.61 11.68 1.63
C TYR A 538 8.57 10.56 1.48
N ASN A 539 8.25 10.23 0.22
CA ASN A 539 7.49 9.06 -0.19
C ASN A 539 8.40 8.16 -1.06
N PRO A 540 8.86 6.98 -0.59
CA PRO A 540 9.77 6.16 -1.36
C PRO A 540 9.06 5.55 -2.58
N SER A 541 9.74 5.45 -3.72
CA SER A 541 9.20 4.80 -4.91
C SER A 541 9.08 3.28 -4.74
N ALA A 542 8.11 2.68 -5.39
CA ALA A 542 8.06 1.24 -5.62
C ALA A 542 8.91 0.92 -6.85
N VAL A 543 9.98 0.16 -6.64
CA VAL A 543 10.87 -0.25 -7.73
C VAL A 543 10.64 -1.72 -7.99
N GLU A 544 10.18 -2.06 -9.19
CA GLU A 544 9.91 -3.44 -9.61
C GLU A 544 10.55 -3.71 -10.97
N ALA A 545 10.82 -4.96 -11.31
CA ALA A 545 11.43 -5.32 -12.58
C ALA A 545 10.83 -6.56 -13.22
N VAL A 546 10.71 -6.51 -14.54
CA VAL A 546 10.19 -7.60 -15.38
C VAL A 546 11.19 -8.01 -16.44
N GLY A 547 11.10 -9.26 -16.91
CA GLY A 547 11.72 -9.73 -18.12
C GLY A 547 10.96 -9.26 -19.36
N LYS A 548 11.67 -8.86 -20.42
CA LYS A 548 11.08 -8.36 -21.69
C LYS A 548 10.84 -9.44 -22.73
N LYS A 549 11.20 -10.69 -22.48
CA LYS A 549 11.25 -11.71 -23.53
C LYS A 549 9.95 -12.45 -23.77
N ARG A 550 9.09 -12.54 -22.76
CA ARG A 550 7.96 -13.48 -22.82
C ARG A 550 6.61 -12.80 -22.66
N PHE A 551 6.53 -11.72 -21.87
CA PHE A 551 5.27 -11.11 -21.51
C PHE A 551 5.29 -9.59 -21.63
N GLU A 552 4.12 -9.03 -21.97
CA GLU A 552 3.82 -7.60 -22.01
C GLU A 552 2.47 -7.29 -21.36
N GLY A 553 2.04 -6.01 -21.35
CA GLY A 553 0.73 -5.62 -20.81
C GLY A 553 0.73 -5.31 -19.32
N TRP A 554 1.89 -5.03 -18.73
CA TRP A 554 2.01 -4.59 -17.34
C TRP A 554 1.35 -3.24 -17.13
N GLU A 555 0.47 -3.15 -16.12
CA GLU A 555 -0.23 -1.93 -15.74
C GLU A 555 0.42 -1.29 -14.51
N GLU A 556 0.93 -0.10 -14.70
CA GLU A 556 1.48 0.71 -13.64
C GLU A 556 0.35 1.36 -12.83
N MET A 557 0.41 1.26 -11.53
CA MET A 557 -0.51 1.84 -10.58
C MET A 557 0.27 2.32 -9.36
N ILE A 558 -0.35 3.12 -8.50
CA ILE A 558 0.23 3.42 -7.20
C ILE A 558 0.54 2.10 -6.44
N ASP A 559 1.68 2.06 -5.78
CA ASP A 559 2.28 0.88 -5.12
C ASP A 559 2.86 -0.19 -6.08
N GLY A 560 2.91 0.04 -7.40
CA GLY A 560 3.66 -0.78 -8.35
C GLY A 560 2.83 -1.49 -9.41
N ILE A 561 3.53 -2.27 -10.26
CA ILE A 561 2.92 -3.08 -11.33
C ILE A 561 2.38 -4.42 -10.83
N GLY A 562 2.72 -4.83 -9.61
CA GLY A 562 2.22 -6.05 -8.99
C GLY A 562 0.79 -5.90 -8.47
N ASN A 563 -0.18 -5.73 -9.35
CA ASN A 563 -1.58 -5.45 -9.03
C ASN A 563 -2.54 -6.30 -9.87
N ILE A 564 -3.84 -6.29 -9.53
CA ILE A 564 -4.86 -7.09 -10.22
C ILE A 564 -5.03 -6.70 -11.70
N TRP A 565 -4.82 -5.42 -12.04
CA TRP A 565 -4.93 -4.95 -13.41
C TRP A 565 -3.83 -5.57 -14.29
N SER A 566 -2.56 -5.57 -13.82
CA SER A 566 -1.47 -6.27 -14.52
C SER A 566 -1.77 -7.75 -14.68
N LEU A 567 -2.11 -8.45 -13.59
CA LEU A 567 -2.27 -9.91 -13.62
C LEU A 567 -3.47 -10.38 -14.45
N THR A 568 -4.41 -9.47 -14.75
CA THR A 568 -5.51 -9.75 -15.69
C THR A 568 -5.22 -9.31 -17.14
N ARG A 569 -4.14 -8.53 -17.37
CA ARG A 569 -3.82 -7.99 -18.71
C ARG A 569 -2.53 -8.53 -19.32
N VAL A 570 -1.59 -8.96 -18.48
CA VAL A 570 -0.33 -9.55 -18.95
C VAL A 570 -0.62 -10.71 -19.90
N SER A 571 -0.02 -10.64 -21.09
CA SER A 571 -0.16 -11.63 -22.16
C SER A 571 1.21 -12.02 -22.70
N PRO A 572 1.37 -13.23 -23.25
CA PRO A 572 2.55 -13.58 -24.00
C PRO A 572 2.79 -12.57 -25.13
N LEU A 573 4.05 -12.30 -25.45
CA LEU A 573 4.41 -11.49 -26.61
C LEU A 573 3.94 -12.19 -27.89
N GLU A 574 3.29 -11.45 -28.79
CA GLU A 574 3.00 -11.95 -30.13
C GLU A 574 4.32 -12.09 -30.91
N GLU A 575 4.59 -13.25 -31.53
CA GLU A 575 5.79 -13.53 -32.33
C GLU A 575 5.92 -12.63 -33.58
#